data_4964cf6cfc1a6896896951a4ddbd99bd
#
_entry.id   4964cf6cfc1a6896896951a4ddbd99bd
#
_cell.length_a   1.000
_cell.length_b   1.000
_cell.length_c   1.000
_cell.angle_alpha   90.00
_cell.angle_beta   90.00
_cell.angle_gamma   90.00
#
_symmetry.space_group_name_H-M   'P 1'
#
loop_
_entity.id
_entity.type
_entity.pdbx_description
1 polymer ?
#
loop_
_entity_poly.entity_id
_entity_poly.type
_entity_poly.pdbx_seq_one_letter_code
_entity_poly.pdbx_strand_id
1 'polypeptide(L)'
;IRLVALRQLLARPAGRAGAARRWCGVTLAMLLLLGAATRPGFDPAEQTAAAIAPSGANVNVFFVVDRSGDTEIDDYGDGKPRMDGIRSDIDSLIDRYPQARFAVIGFASRPSMDWPLSQDVWSLEPTIARLAPHDVVPGEEDQVDAAAAANVLRYQLIAAGQQYRDSTNLVFYFGTGASGSAAIQGEFDLGAGSVDGGAVFGYGTPSVAPSALNEQGLRLISDQLGVPYVHRQDDQAIAQAAPHLGPGGIQPAENPAASVDVIERTELYWVLTLVAAALLLLELYLTVREFRRNRMARRDVAQ
;
A
#
# COMPACT_ATOMS: atom_id res chain seq x y z
N ILE A 1 -5.21 -35.03 -32.93
CA ILE A 1 -5.08 -34.61 -34.34
C ILE A 1 -3.59 -34.42 -34.71
N ARG A 2 -2.74 -33.74 -33.93
CA ARG A 2 -1.30 -33.49 -34.22
C ARG A 2 -0.44 -34.78 -34.18
N LEU A 3 -0.73 -35.75 -33.34
CA LEU A 3 -0.03 -37.04 -33.26
C LEU A 3 -0.27 -37.93 -34.51
N VAL A 4 -1.45 -37.87 -35.10
CA VAL A 4 -1.77 -38.61 -36.33
C VAL A 4 -1.07 -37.97 -37.55
N ALA A 5 -0.99 -36.63 -37.61
CA ALA A 5 -0.23 -35.93 -38.63
C ALA A 5 1.29 -36.22 -38.56
N LEU A 6 1.82 -36.36 -37.37
CA LEU A 6 3.23 -36.76 -37.14
C LEU A 6 3.53 -38.16 -37.65
N ARG A 7 2.63 -39.13 -37.47
CA ARG A 7 2.79 -40.51 -37.97
C ARG A 7 2.77 -40.56 -39.49
N GLN A 8 1.96 -39.74 -40.17
CA GLN A 8 1.90 -39.70 -41.63
C GLN A 8 3.14 -39.02 -42.26
N LEU A 9 3.72 -38.00 -41.61
CA LEU A 9 4.95 -37.33 -42.05
C LEU A 9 6.21 -38.20 -41.85
N LEU A 10 6.22 -39.10 -40.87
CA LEU A 10 7.32 -40.04 -40.60
C LEU A 10 7.34 -41.20 -41.59
N ALA A 11 6.32 -41.39 -42.40
CA ALA A 11 6.25 -42.51 -43.39
C ALA A 11 7.02 -42.26 -44.69
N ARG A 12 7.52 -41.02 -44.94
CA ARG A 12 8.28 -40.70 -46.18
C ARG A 12 9.77 -40.50 -45.91
N PRO A 13 10.72 -41.34 -46.50
CA PRO A 13 12.12 -41.34 -46.12
C PRO A 13 12.94 -40.08 -46.48
N ALA A 14 12.53 -39.29 -47.48
CA ALA A 14 13.28 -38.11 -47.92
C ALA A 14 12.97 -36.78 -47.19
N GLY A 15 11.93 -36.73 -46.36
CA GLY A 15 11.50 -35.53 -45.64
C GLY A 15 11.68 -35.56 -44.12
N ARG A 16 12.15 -36.69 -43.57
CA ARG A 16 12.15 -36.95 -42.10
C ARG A 16 12.95 -35.94 -41.28
N ALA A 17 14.14 -35.56 -41.74
CA ALA A 17 14.99 -34.66 -40.98
C ALA A 17 14.44 -33.19 -40.95
N GLY A 18 13.85 -32.73 -42.04
CA GLY A 18 13.23 -31.39 -42.12
C GLY A 18 11.95 -31.29 -41.30
N ALA A 19 11.08 -32.30 -41.40
CA ALA A 19 9.83 -32.34 -40.63
C ALA A 19 10.05 -32.46 -39.11
N ALA A 20 11.06 -33.28 -38.69
CA ALA A 20 11.42 -33.42 -37.29
C ALA A 20 12.00 -32.11 -36.71
N ARG A 21 12.87 -31.40 -37.42
CA ARG A 21 13.42 -30.10 -36.98
C ARG A 21 12.32 -29.08 -36.78
N ARG A 22 11.36 -28.95 -37.70
CA ARG A 22 10.24 -28.05 -37.59
C ARG A 22 9.34 -28.36 -36.40
N TRP A 23 9.07 -29.66 -36.21
CA TRP A 23 8.26 -30.09 -35.06
C TRP A 23 8.94 -29.72 -33.75
N CYS A 24 10.26 -29.95 -33.63
CA CYS A 24 11.07 -29.55 -32.49
C CYS A 24 11.09 -28.03 -32.28
N GLY A 25 11.22 -27.21 -33.34
CA GLY A 25 11.23 -25.76 -33.27
C GLY A 25 9.93 -25.18 -32.73
N VAL A 26 8.79 -25.64 -33.28
CA VAL A 26 7.46 -25.19 -32.82
C VAL A 26 7.18 -25.65 -31.40
N THR A 27 7.57 -26.88 -31.05
CA THR A 27 7.38 -27.42 -29.69
C THR A 27 8.23 -26.63 -28.68
N LEU A 28 9.47 -26.32 -29.01
CA LEU A 28 10.35 -25.50 -28.18
C LEU A 28 9.79 -24.09 -27.98
N ALA A 29 9.32 -23.42 -29.06
CA ALA A 29 8.71 -22.12 -28.95
C ALA A 29 7.47 -22.13 -28.04
N MET A 30 6.68 -23.20 -28.10
CA MET A 30 5.48 -23.36 -27.27
C MET A 30 5.85 -23.58 -25.79
N LEU A 31 6.91 -24.34 -25.51
CA LEU A 31 7.44 -24.55 -24.16
C LEU A 31 8.03 -23.24 -23.59
N LEU A 32 8.71 -22.44 -24.40
CA LEU A 32 9.23 -21.13 -23.98
C LEU A 32 8.11 -20.16 -23.67
N LEU A 33 7.03 -20.14 -24.44
CA LEU A 33 5.84 -19.31 -24.15
C LEU A 33 5.12 -19.77 -22.87
N LEU A 34 5.01 -21.09 -22.65
CA LEU A 34 4.48 -21.63 -21.40
C LEU A 34 5.37 -21.24 -20.21
N GLY A 35 6.70 -21.35 -20.37
CA GLY A 35 7.65 -20.90 -19.36
C GLY A 35 7.57 -19.39 -19.10
N ALA A 36 7.39 -18.57 -20.14
CA ALA A 36 7.19 -17.13 -19.97
C ALA A 36 5.89 -16.80 -19.22
N ALA A 37 4.84 -17.59 -19.40
CA ALA A 37 3.55 -17.42 -18.72
C ALA A 37 3.64 -17.65 -17.20
N THR A 38 4.61 -18.44 -16.72
CA THR A 38 4.87 -18.64 -15.27
C THR A 38 5.65 -17.48 -14.66
N ARG A 39 6.03 -16.45 -15.44
CA ARG A 39 6.81 -15.28 -15.01
C ARG A 39 8.04 -15.69 -14.18
N PRO A 40 8.96 -16.53 -14.70
CA PRO A 40 10.14 -16.89 -13.95
C PRO A 40 11.00 -15.66 -13.73
N GLY A 41 11.20 -15.28 -12.46
CA GLY A 41 12.15 -14.28 -12.00
C GLY A 41 13.26 -14.98 -11.24
N PHE A 42 14.50 -14.56 -11.38
CA PHE A 42 15.55 -14.92 -10.45
C PHE A 42 15.55 -13.86 -9.34
N ASP A 43 15.43 -14.31 -8.10
CA ASP A 43 15.72 -13.49 -6.93
C ASP A 43 17.25 -13.53 -6.75
N PRO A 44 17.98 -12.44 -6.95
CA PRO A 44 19.41 -12.38 -6.64
C PRO A 44 19.61 -12.25 -5.11
N ALA A 45 18.95 -13.09 -4.33
CA ALA A 45 18.85 -12.96 -2.88
C ALA A 45 20.09 -13.37 -2.10
N GLU A 46 21.24 -13.59 -2.74
CA GLU A 46 22.44 -14.00 -1.97
C GLU A 46 23.67 -13.10 -2.10
N GLN A 47 23.64 -12.00 -2.84
CA GLN A 47 24.85 -11.17 -3.02
C GLN A 47 24.58 -9.66 -3.13
N THR A 48 23.71 -9.07 -2.35
CA THR A 48 23.76 -7.62 -2.28
C THR A 48 23.81 -7.20 -0.82
N ALA A 49 24.93 -6.59 -0.46
CA ALA A 49 25.04 -5.81 0.74
C ALA A 49 23.78 -4.99 0.90
N ALA A 50 23.11 -5.10 2.05
CA ALA A 50 21.90 -4.39 2.40
C ALA A 50 22.03 -2.92 1.95
N ALA A 51 21.45 -2.59 0.81
CA ALA A 51 21.17 -1.20 0.49
C ALA A 51 20.25 -0.76 1.63
N ILE A 52 20.74 0.14 2.47
CA ILE A 52 19.97 0.74 3.56
C ILE A 52 18.77 1.38 2.87
N ALA A 53 17.63 0.69 2.90
CA ALA A 53 16.39 1.28 2.44
C ALA A 53 16.16 2.55 3.26
N PRO A 54 15.83 3.68 2.63
CA PRO A 54 15.61 4.91 3.39
C PRO A 54 14.53 4.64 4.45
N SER A 55 14.78 5.07 5.68
CA SER A 55 13.85 4.90 6.79
C SER A 55 12.46 5.36 6.38
N GLY A 56 11.47 4.48 6.37
CA GLY A 56 10.09 4.79 5.98
C GLY A 56 9.62 4.33 4.60
N ALA A 57 10.47 3.73 3.77
CA ALA A 57 10.10 3.36 2.38
C ALA A 57 8.95 2.33 2.27
N ASN A 58 8.66 1.54 3.31
CA ASN A 58 7.54 0.60 3.34
C ASN A 58 6.64 0.81 4.57
N VAL A 59 6.40 2.06 4.92
CA VAL A 59 5.53 2.47 6.02
C VAL A 59 4.24 3.06 5.46
N ASN A 60 3.12 2.64 6.03
CA ASN A 60 1.82 3.27 5.84
C ASN A 60 1.46 4.01 7.13
N VAL A 61 1.07 5.25 7.01
CA VAL A 61 0.69 6.11 8.13
C VAL A 61 -0.77 6.49 7.96
N PHE A 62 -1.58 6.17 8.96
CA PHE A 62 -3.00 6.48 8.99
C PHE A 62 -3.24 7.54 10.05
N PHE A 63 -3.66 8.72 9.63
CA PHE A 63 -4.11 9.78 10.51
C PHE A 63 -5.62 9.67 10.71
N VAL A 64 -6.05 9.48 11.95
CA VAL A 64 -7.45 9.45 12.37
C VAL A 64 -7.72 10.74 13.13
N VAL A 65 -8.49 11.66 12.55
CA VAL A 65 -8.58 13.05 12.98
C VAL A 65 -10.01 13.38 13.41
N ASP A 66 -10.14 13.80 14.66
CA ASP A 66 -11.36 14.39 15.20
C ASP A 66 -11.65 15.71 14.48
N ARG A 67 -12.80 15.80 13.84
CA ARG A 67 -13.30 16.97 13.13
C ARG A 67 -14.61 17.45 13.71
N SER A 68 -14.83 17.18 15.00
CA SER A 68 -15.95 17.75 15.77
C SER A 68 -15.73 19.23 16.08
N GLY A 69 -16.78 19.92 16.45
CA GLY A 69 -16.73 21.32 16.89
C GLY A 69 -15.83 21.54 18.12
N ASP A 70 -15.54 20.50 18.90
CA ASP A 70 -14.65 20.59 20.07
C ASP A 70 -13.21 20.92 19.69
N THR A 71 -12.81 20.71 18.44
CA THR A 71 -11.48 21.04 17.94
C THR A 71 -11.29 22.52 17.60
N GLU A 72 -12.36 23.33 17.59
CA GLU A 72 -12.30 24.80 17.44
C GLU A 72 -12.04 25.54 18.76
N ILE A 73 -12.04 24.84 19.88
CA ILE A 73 -11.85 25.49 21.20
C ILE A 73 -10.42 26.01 21.29
N ASP A 74 -10.31 27.28 21.74
CA ASP A 74 -9.06 28.02 21.88
C ASP A 74 -8.38 27.73 23.23
N ASP A 75 -7.99 26.48 23.48
CA ASP A 75 -7.32 26.07 24.70
C ASP A 75 -6.02 25.27 24.47
N TYR A 76 -5.46 25.35 23.26
CA TYR A 76 -4.18 24.77 22.91
C TYR A 76 -3.06 25.82 22.92
N GLY A 77 -1.93 25.50 23.56
CA GLY A 77 -0.80 26.43 23.66
C GLY A 77 -1.20 27.80 24.23
N ASP A 78 -0.85 28.84 23.53
CA ASP A 78 -1.14 30.24 23.91
C ASP A 78 -2.57 30.67 23.53
N GLY A 79 -3.57 29.80 23.63
CA GLY A 79 -4.95 30.10 23.27
C GLY A 79 -5.27 30.00 21.78
N LYS A 80 -4.67 29.03 21.11
CA LYS A 80 -4.98 28.65 19.72
C LYS A 80 -6.07 27.57 19.69
N PRO A 81 -6.79 27.41 18.56
CA PRO A 81 -7.66 26.26 18.35
C PRO A 81 -6.91 24.94 18.49
N ARG A 82 -7.54 23.92 19.06
CA ARG A 82 -6.99 22.56 19.13
C ARG A 82 -6.64 22.02 17.73
N MET A 83 -7.42 22.38 16.72
CA MET A 83 -7.17 21.99 15.32
C MET A 83 -5.83 22.51 14.78
N ASP A 84 -5.34 23.66 15.26
CA ASP A 84 -4.03 24.18 14.89
C ASP A 84 -2.91 23.28 15.40
N GLY A 85 -3.05 22.80 16.65
CA GLY A 85 -2.13 21.83 17.22
C GLY A 85 -2.14 20.49 16.45
N ILE A 86 -3.35 20.01 16.09
CA ILE A 86 -3.52 18.79 15.29
C ILE A 86 -2.81 18.91 13.95
N ARG A 87 -3.01 20.03 13.22
CA ARG A 87 -2.34 20.28 11.92
C ARG A 87 -0.83 20.30 12.07
N SER A 88 -0.32 21.03 13.06
CA SER A 88 1.13 21.13 13.32
C SER A 88 1.76 19.76 13.64
N ASP A 89 1.05 18.93 14.40
CA ASP A 89 1.54 17.59 14.76
C ASP A 89 1.50 16.64 13.55
N ILE A 90 0.48 16.72 12.70
CA ILE A 90 0.42 15.95 11.44
C ILE A 90 1.56 16.36 10.51
N ASP A 91 1.82 17.65 10.31
CA ASP A 91 2.92 18.15 9.46
C ASP A 91 4.26 17.63 9.99
N SER A 92 4.47 17.67 11.31
CA SER A 92 5.68 17.14 11.95
C SER A 92 5.86 15.63 11.74
N LEU A 93 4.76 14.87 11.66
CA LEU A 93 4.81 13.43 11.38
C LEU A 93 5.05 13.16 9.90
N ILE A 94 4.52 13.98 8.99
CA ILE A 94 4.79 13.89 7.55
C ILE A 94 6.30 14.11 7.31
N ASP A 95 6.88 15.16 7.90
CA ASP A 95 8.32 15.45 7.81
C ASP A 95 9.18 14.31 8.36
N ARG A 96 8.67 13.60 9.38
CA ARG A 96 9.38 12.49 10.01
C ARG A 96 9.43 11.23 9.16
N TYR A 97 8.42 11.00 8.33
CA TYR A 97 8.28 9.81 7.48
C TYR A 97 8.20 10.18 5.99
N PRO A 98 9.21 10.85 5.41
CA PRO A 98 9.12 11.49 4.09
C PRO A 98 8.89 10.52 2.93
N GLN A 99 9.06 9.21 3.16
CA GLN A 99 8.85 8.17 2.14
C GLN A 99 7.65 7.27 2.45
N ALA A 100 6.92 7.55 3.51
CA ALA A 100 5.72 6.81 3.86
C ALA A 100 4.56 7.11 2.90
N ARG A 101 3.56 6.24 2.96
CA ARG A 101 2.23 6.50 2.40
C ARG A 101 1.35 7.03 3.52
N PHE A 102 0.58 8.05 3.22
CA PHE A 102 -0.30 8.69 4.20
C PHE A 102 -1.75 8.55 3.79
N ALA A 103 -2.61 8.29 4.77
CA ALA A 103 -4.06 8.37 4.64
C ALA A 103 -4.62 9.26 5.75
N VAL A 104 -5.69 10.02 5.46
CA VAL A 104 -6.38 10.85 6.45
C VAL A 104 -7.84 10.44 6.52
N ILE A 105 -8.28 10.05 7.70
CA ILE A 105 -9.65 9.66 8.00
C ILE A 105 -10.18 10.65 9.02
N GLY A 106 -11.05 11.56 8.57
CA GLY A 106 -11.76 12.48 9.46
C GLY A 106 -12.95 11.80 10.13
N PHE A 107 -13.33 12.26 11.31
CA PHE A 107 -14.56 11.82 11.95
C PHE A 107 -15.18 12.91 12.83
N ALA A 108 -16.47 12.82 13.00
CA ALA A 108 -17.27 13.51 14.02
C ALA A 108 -18.44 12.58 14.41
N SER A 109 -19.68 12.84 14.01
CA SER A 109 -20.78 11.87 14.10
C SER A 109 -20.64 10.74 13.08
N ARG A 110 -19.90 10.96 11.98
CA ARG A 110 -19.64 10.01 10.89
C ARG A 110 -18.22 10.12 10.41
N PRO A 111 -17.64 9.01 9.88
CA PRO A 111 -16.31 9.06 9.30
C PRO A 111 -16.32 9.61 7.87
N SER A 112 -15.21 10.24 7.47
CA SER A 112 -14.92 10.67 6.10
C SER A 112 -13.52 10.20 5.70
N MET A 113 -13.33 9.87 4.42
CA MET A 113 -12.00 9.66 3.86
C MET A 113 -11.53 10.98 3.24
N ASP A 114 -10.74 11.73 3.98
CA ASP A 114 -10.28 13.05 3.55
C ASP A 114 -9.08 12.92 2.58
N TRP A 115 -8.26 11.88 2.76
CA TRP A 115 -7.14 11.56 1.87
C TRP A 115 -6.92 10.04 1.79
N PRO A 116 -6.96 9.44 0.60
CA PRO A 116 -6.69 8.01 0.43
C PRO A 116 -5.20 7.71 0.60
N LEU A 117 -4.84 6.46 0.93
CA LEU A 117 -3.45 6.05 1.16
C LEU A 117 -2.60 6.30 -0.09
N SER A 118 -1.67 7.26 0.00
CA SER A 118 -0.85 7.76 -1.12
C SER A 118 0.52 8.25 -0.63
N GLN A 119 1.52 8.19 -1.51
CA GLN A 119 2.85 8.79 -1.30
C GLN A 119 2.93 10.26 -1.76
N ASP A 120 1.85 10.81 -2.31
CA ASP A 120 1.82 12.20 -2.81
C ASP A 120 1.70 13.19 -1.65
N VAL A 121 2.82 13.42 -0.97
CA VAL A 121 2.92 14.36 0.16
C VAL A 121 2.66 15.79 -0.30
N TRP A 122 3.12 16.14 -1.49
CA TRP A 122 2.96 17.51 -2.01
C TRP A 122 1.50 17.93 -2.17
N SER A 123 0.64 17.01 -2.60
CA SER A 123 -0.81 17.27 -2.68
C SER A 123 -1.52 17.07 -1.34
N LEU A 124 -0.94 16.32 -0.39
CA LEU A 124 -1.46 16.13 0.96
C LEU A 124 -1.32 17.39 1.81
N GLU A 125 -0.17 18.07 1.82
CA GLU A 125 0.09 19.25 2.64
C GLU A 125 -1.02 20.33 2.54
N PRO A 126 -1.49 20.75 1.35
CA PRO A 126 -2.60 21.69 1.25
C PRO A 126 -3.93 21.14 1.82
N THR A 127 -4.10 19.82 1.88
CA THR A 127 -5.28 19.18 2.48
C THR A 127 -5.20 19.28 4.01
N ILE A 128 -4.02 18.99 4.59
CA ILE A 128 -3.79 19.17 6.04
C ILE A 128 -3.97 20.63 6.46
N ALA A 129 -3.39 21.57 5.72
CA ALA A 129 -3.51 22.99 6.03
C ALA A 129 -4.97 23.49 6.04
N ARG A 130 -5.88 22.80 5.32
CA ARG A 130 -7.31 23.13 5.27
C ARG A 130 -8.18 22.25 6.15
N LEU A 131 -7.60 21.33 6.93
CA LEU A 131 -8.38 20.56 7.90
C LEU A 131 -9.10 21.53 8.85
N ALA A 132 -10.40 21.33 8.98
CA ALA A 132 -11.27 22.09 9.83
C ALA A 132 -12.37 21.18 10.38
N PRO A 133 -13.06 21.52 11.44
CA PRO A 133 -14.24 20.80 11.87
C PRO A 133 -15.23 20.62 10.73
N HIS A 134 -15.97 19.53 10.75
CA HIS A 134 -17.07 19.34 9.81
C HIS A 134 -18.20 20.33 10.10
N ASP A 135 -18.91 20.75 9.04
CA ASP A 135 -20.13 21.50 9.22
C ASP A 135 -21.09 20.70 10.10
N VAL A 136 -21.56 21.33 11.16
CA VAL A 136 -22.45 20.68 12.10
C VAL A 136 -23.84 20.51 11.46
N VAL A 137 -24.27 19.26 11.37
CA VAL A 137 -25.64 18.97 10.93
C VAL A 137 -26.61 19.37 12.08
N PRO A 138 -27.60 20.23 11.83
CA PRO A 138 -28.55 20.64 12.87
C PRO A 138 -29.18 19.42 13.55
N GLY A 139 -29.00 19.31 14.88
CA GLY A 139 -29.51 18.21 15.71
C GLY A 139 -28.51 17.05 15.87
N GLU A 140 -27.32 17.13 15.31
CA GLU A 140 -26.21 16.17 15.51
C GLU A 140 -25.03 16.80 16.28
N GLU A 141 -25.17 17.99 16.86
CA GLU A 141 -24.11 18.73 17.54
C GLU A 141 -23.44 17.90 18.65
N ASP A 142 -24.25 17.13 19.39
CA ASP A 142 -23.83 16.30 20.52
C ASP A 142 -23.64 14.81 20.14
N GLN A 143 -23.59 14.49 18.84
CA GLN A 143 -23.56 13.10 18.37
C GLN A 143 -22.16 12.67 17.88
N VAL A 144 -21.12 13.10 18.56
CA VAL A 144 -19.73 12.73 18.22
C VAL A 144 -19.43 11.31 18.73
N ASP A 145 -19.00 10.43 17.85
CA ASP A 145 -18.49 9.11 18.23
C ASP A 145 -16.95 9.08 18.04
N ALA A 146 -16.22 9.00 19.13
CA ALA A 146 -14.76 8.98 19.11
C ALA A 146 -14.17 7.77 18.34
N ALA A 147 -14.96 6.72 18.13
CA ALA A 147 -14.60 5.56 17.34
C ALA A 147 -15.32 5.49 15.97
N ALA A 148 -15.96 6.56 15.52
CA ALA A 148 -16.70 6.57 14.24
C ALA A 148 -15.81 6.11 13.06
N ALA A 149 -14.50 6.41 13.09
CA ALA A 149 -13.54 6.03 12.08
C ALA A 149 -13.14 4.52 12.08
N ALA A 150 -13.52 3.76 13.09
CA ALA A 150 -13.02 2.39 13.32
C ALA A 150 -13.21 1.47 12.10
N ASN A 151 -14.41 1.45 11.53
CA ASN A 151 -14.68 0.61 10.37
C ASN A 151 -13.90 1.04 9.12
N VAL A 152 -13.77 2.34 8.87
CA VAL A 152 -13.02 2.87 7.73
C VAL A 152 -11.54 2.52 7.89
N LEU A 153 -10.96 2.76 9.06
CA LEU A 153 -9.58 2.41 9.36
C LEU A 153 -9.33 0.91 9.17
N ARG A 154 -10.23 0.05 9.69
CA ARG A 154 -10.12 -1.40 9.51
C ARG A 154 -10.05 -1.80 8.04
N TYR A 155 -10.95 -1.26 7.21
CA TYR A 155 -10.93 -1.55 5.77
C TYR A 155 -9.67 -1.04 5.08
N GLN A 156 -9.17 0.13 5.47
CA GLN A 156 -7.93 0.68 4.94
C GLN A 156 -6.71 -0.16 5.33
N LEU A 157 -6.63 -0.64 6.57
CA LEU A 157 -5.55 -1.53 7.02
C LEU A 157 -5.58 -2.87 6.28
N ILE A 158 -6.77 -3.47 6.08
CA ILE A 158 -6.91 -4.71 5.28
C ILE A 158 -6.46 -4.46 3.82
N ALA A 159 -6.90 -3.36 3.21
CA ALA A 159 -6.53 -3.02 1.84
C ALA A 159 -5.01 -2.77 1.71
N ALA A 160 -4.42 -2.06 2.67
CA ALA A 160 -2.98 -1.82 2.73
C ALA A 160 -2.19 -3.14 2.84
N GLY A 161 -2.61 -4.06 3.71
CA GLY A 161 -1.97 -5.37 3.86
C GLY A 161 -2.06 -6.25 2.60
N GLN A 162 -3.11 -6.07 1.79
CA GLN A 162 -3.23 -6.76 0.50
C GLN A 162 -2.38 -6.12 -0.60
N GLN A 163 -2.31 -4.79 -0.60
CA GLN A 163 -1.63 -4.01 -1.65
C GLN A 163 -0.13 -3.89 -1.39
N TYR A 164 0.28 -3.70 -0.13
CA TYR A 164 1.65 -3.46 0.29
C TYR A 164 2.07 -4.54 1.30
N ARG A 165 2.53 -5.67 0.78
CA ARG A 165 2.98 -6.79 1.61
C ARG A 165 4.18 -6.37 2.46
N ASP A 166 4.22 -6.88 3.69
CA ASP A 166 5.31 -6.61 4.65
C ASP A 166 5.52 -5.12 4.97
N SER A 167 4.46 -4.30 4.81
CA SER A 167 4.49 -2.90 5.23
C SER A 167 4.21 -2.76 6.72
N THR A 168 4.84 -1.75 7.33
CA THR A 168 4.56 -1.33 8.69
C THR A 168 3.39 -0.35 8.70
N ASN A 169 2.34 -0.63 9.46
CA ASN A 169 1.15 0.22 9.56
C ASN A 169 1.19 1.02 10.86
N LEU A 170 1.33 2.32 10.76
CA LEU A 170 1.31 3.25 11.89
C LEU A 170 -0.03 3.96 11.95
N VAL A 171 -0.64 4.01 13.12
CA VAL A 171 -1.91 4.71 13.34
C VAL A 171 -1.69 5.83 14.34
N PHE A 172 -2.01 7.04 13.93
CA PHE A 172 -1.99 8.23 14.79
C PHE A 172 -3.41 8.78 14.89
N TYR A 173 -3.93 8.75 16.10
CA TYR A 173 -5.24 9.30 16.42
C TYR A 173 -5.09 10.68 17.07
N PHE A 174 -5.88 11.64 16.63
CA PHE A 174 -5.91 13.02 17.13
C PHE A 174 -7.33 13.38 17.52
N GLY A 175 -7.57 13.70 18.79
CA GLY A 175 -8.92 14.05 19.19
C GLY A 175 -9.06 14.49 20.64
N THR A 176 -10.31 14.77 21.01
CA THR A 176 -10.71 15.26 22.32
C THR A 176 -11.34 14.18 23.19
N GLY A 177 -11.67 13.02 22.60
CA GLY A 177 -12.33 11.91 23.27
C GLY A 177 -13.83 12.06 23.41
N ALA A 178 -14.47 12.99 22.67
CA ALA A 178 -15.92 13.21 22.60
C ALA A 178 -16.58 13.37 23.97
N SER A 179 -16.02 14.25 24.82
CA SER A 179 -16.58 14.57 26.13
C SER A 179 -17.96 15.21 25.98
N GLY A 180 -18.93 14.72 26.76
CA GLY A 180 -20.31 15.27 26.71
C GLY A 180 -21.14 14.81 25.51
N SER A 181 -20.60 13.94 24.64
CA SER A 181 -21.39 13.37 23.53
C SER A 181 -22.54 12.50 24.04
N ALA A 182 -23.71 12.65 23.40
CA ALA A 182 -24.88 11.84 23.63
C ALA A 182 -24.87 10.55 22.78
N ALA A 183 -23.91 10.43 21.83
CA ALA A 183 -23.78 9.26 21.00
C ALA A 183 -23.28 8.02 21.80
N ILE A 184 -23.75 6.86 21.39
CA ILE A 184 -23.17 5.60 21.87
C ILE A 184 -21.76 5.51 21.26
N GLN A 185 -20.74 5.45 22.12
CA GLN A 185 -19.37 5.35 21.68
C GLN A 185 -19.08 3.95 21.16
N GLY A 186 -18.51 3.87 19.95
CA GLY A 186 -18.04 2.65 19.33
C GLY A 186 -16.70 2.17 19.90
N GLU A 187 -16.15 1.13 19.28
CA GLU A 187 -14.85 0.54 19.64
C GLU A 187 -14.00 0.32 18.38
N PHE A 188 -12.67 0.40 18.55
CA PHE A 188 -11.71 0.05 17.49
C PHE A 188 -11.42 -1.46 17.53
N ASP A 189 -12.21 -2.25 16.81
CA ASP A 189 -11.95 -3.69 16.56
C ASP A 189 -11.24 -3.84 15.20
N LEU A 190 -9.93 -3.75 15.20
CA LEU A 190 -9.10 -3.77 13.97
C LEU A 190 -8.55 -5.16 13.61
N GLY A 191 -8.69 -6.12 14.50
CA GLY A 191 -8.01 -7.42 14.42
C GLY A 191 -6.56 -7.37 14.95
N ALA A 192 -6.12 -8.48 15.54
CA ALA A 192 -4.80 -8.55 16.16
C ALA A 192 -3.67 -8.37 15.12
N GLY A 193 -2.70 -7.51 15.43
CA GLY A 193 -1.50 -7.31 14.59
C GLY A 193 -1.72 -6.52 13.29
N SER A 194 -2.84 -5.77 13.18
CA SER A 194 -3.07 -4.90 12.02
C SER A 194 -2.41 -3.53 12.18
N VAL A 195 -2.07 -3.12 13.39
CA VAL A 195 -1.37 -1.89 13.75
C VAL A 195 -0.02 -2.26 14.36
N ASP A 196 1.07 -1.73 13.81
CA ASP A 196 2.43 -2.01 14.25
C ASP A 196 2.97 -0.93 15.20
N GLY A 197 2.31 0.23 15.27
CA GLY A 197 2.70 1.33 16.14
C GLY A 197 1.92 2.60 15.87
N GLY A 198 2.32 3.69 16.54
CA GLY A 198 1.67 4.99 16.44
C GLY A 198 1.45 5.62 17.81
N ALA A 199 0.45 6.48 17.93
CA ALA A 199 0.05 7.10 19.19
C ALA A 199 -1.37 7.64 19.15
N VAL A 200 -1.99 7.79 20.31
CA VAL A 200 -3.21 8.56 20.52
C VAL A 200 -2.85 9.90 21.15
N PHE A 201 -3.10 10.98 20.42
CA PHE A 201 -2.88 12.35 20.86
C PHE A 201 -4.19 12.98 21.34
N GLY A 202 -4.23 13.40 22.60
CA GLY A 202 -5.37 14.05 23.21
C GLY A 202 -5.18 15.57 23.29
N TYR A 203 -6.11 16.34 22.75
CA TYR A 203 -6.08 17.80 22.73
C TYR A 203 -7.18 18.38 23.61
N GLY A 204 -6.82 19.38 24.43
CA GLY A 204 -7.71 20.10 25.29
C GLY A 204 -7.33 20.02 26.75
N THR A 205 -8.08 20.78 27.57
CA THR A 205 -7.88 20.82 29.01
C THR A 205 -9.00 20.04 29.75
N PRO A 206 -8.70 19.31 30.80
CA PRO A 206 -9.69 18.52 31.54
C PRO A 206 -10.78 19.37 32.21
N SER A 207 -10.59 20.69 32.34
CA SER A 207 -11.42 21.60 33.12
C SER A 207 -12.38 22.47 32.29
N VAL A 208 -12.32 22.41 30.98
CA VAL A 208 -13.17 23.25 30.09
C VAL A 208 -14.46 22.51 29.71
N ALA A 209 -15.48 22.60 30.61
CA ALA A 209 -16.80 22.06 30.27
C ALA A 209 -17.55 23.00 29.28
N PRO A 210 -18.39 22.46 28.34
CA PRO A 210 -18.80 21.05 28.19
C PRO A 210 -17.84 20.18 27.41
N SER A 211 -16.87 20.75 26.71
CA SER A 211 -15.97 20.07 25.79
C SER A 211 -14.58 19.77 26.43
N ALA A 212 -14.61 19.35 27.70
CA ALA A 212 -13.41 18.92 28.40
C ALA A 212 -12.73 17.75 27.70
N LEU A 213 -11.41 17.66 27.81
CA LEU A 213 -10.68 16.49 27.35
C LEU A 213 -11.18 15.23 28.07
N ASN A 214 -11.64 14.24 27.32
CA ASN A 214 -11.98 12.91 27.85
C ASN A 214 -10.77 11.98 27.78
N GLU A 215 -9.87 12.18 28.74
CA GLU A 215 -8.64 11.39 28.79
C GLU A 215 -8.91 9.90 28.98
N GLN A 216 -9.96 9.52 29.73
CA GLN A 216 -10.32 8.12 29.94
C GLN A 216 -10.77 7.45 28.62
N GLY A 217 -11.59 8.13 27.81
CA GLY A 217 -12.00 7.64 26.51
C GLY A 217 -10.82 7.47 25.57
N LEU A 218 -9.88 8.43 25.56
CA LEU A 218 -8.69 8.36 24.71
C LEU A 218 -7.73 7.26 25.15
N ARG A 219 -7.62 6.96 26.45
CA ARG A 219 -6.84 5.81 26.94
C ARG A 219 -7.46 4.49 26.54
N LEU A 220 -8.80 4.37 26.52
CA LEU A 220 -9.46 3.18 25.99
C LEU A 220 -9.16 2.99 24.50
N ILE A 221 -9.20 4.06 23.70
CA ILE A 221 -8.81 4.01 22.28
C ILE A 221 -7.34 3.60 22.13
N SER A 222 -6.46 4.14 22.98
CA SER A 222 -5.04 3.78 23.03
C SER A 222 -4.84 2.28 23.28
N ASP A 223 -5.55 1.72 24.23
CA ASP A 223 -5.52 0.29 24.55
C ASP A 223 -6.05 -0.57 23.39
N GLN A 224 -7.15 -0.14 22.75
CA GLN A 224 -7.76 -0.84 21.59
C GLN A 224 -6.85 -0.83 20.36
N LEU A 225 -6.14 0.26 20.11
CA LEU A 225 -5.17 0.40 19.04
C LEU A 225 -3.80 -0.25 19.36
N GLY A 226 -3.54 -0.56 20.61
CA GLY A 226 -2.25 -1.08 21.08
C GLY A 226 -1.11 -0.06 20.98
N VAL A 227 -1.40 1.24 21.10
CA VAL A 227 -0.43 2.34 20.98
C VAL A 227 -0.49 3.25 22.20
N PRO A 228 0.57 4.00 22.53
CA PRO A 228 0.58 4.87 23.71
C PRO A 228 -0.34 6.08 23.55
N TYR A 229 -0.86 6.56 24.69
CA TYR A 229 -1.55 7.83 24.82
C TYR A 229 -0.59 8.96 25.17
N VAL A 230 -0.75 10.12 24.52
CA VAL A 230 0.04 11.33 24.74
C VAL A 230 -0.90 12.53 24.84
N HIS A 231 -0.88 13.25 25.97
CA HIS A 231 -1.62 14.49 26.12
C HIS A 231 -0.82 15.65 25.49
N ARG A 232 -1.48 16.42 24.63
CA ARG A 232 -0.92 17.57 23.92
C ARG A 232 -1.51 18.87 24.47
N GLN A 233 -0.69 19.67 25.13
CA GLN A 233 -1.13 20.93 25.74
C GLN A 233 -0.55 22.18 25.09
N ASP A 234 0.59 22.02 24.40
CA ASP A 234 1.35 23.11 23.82
C ASP A 234 2.08 22.66 22.52
N ASP A 235 2.78 23.60 21.90
CA ASP A 235 3.55 23.39 20.67
C ASP A 235 4.88 22.61 20.91
N GLN A 236 4.98 21.84 21.99
CA GLN A 236 6.14 20.98 22.23
C GLN A 236 6.33 20.01 21.04
N ALA A 237 7.55 19.93 20.53
CA ALA A 237 7.82 19.05 19.38
C ALA A 237 7.43 17.59 19.69
N ILE A 238 6.79 16.91 18.73
CA ILE A 238 6.36 15.50 18.87
C ILE A 238 7.50 14.59 19.35
N ALA A 239 8.74 14.84 18.89
CA ALA A 239 9.91 14.07 19.33
C ALA A 239 10.19 14.15 20.83
N GLN A 240 9.77 15.24 21.48
CA GLN A 240 9.90 15.43 22.93
C GLN A 240 8.68 14.92 23.69
N ALA A 241 7.48 15.16 23.13
CA ALA A 241 6.22 14.71 23.72
C ALA A 241 6.06 13.18 23.62
N ALA A 242 6.58 12.56 22.59
CA ALA A 242 6.50 11.14 22.32
C ALA A 242 7.87 10.57 21.87
N PRO A 243 8.85 10.48 22.77
CA PRO A 243 10.22 10.04 22.45
C PRO A 243 10.29 8.61 21.89
N HIS A 244 9.33 7.75 22.21
CA HIS A 244 9.21 6.38 21.67
C HIS A 244 8.90 6.35 20.17
N LEU A 245 8.44 7.47 19.60
CA LEU A 245 8.29 7.64 18.15
C LEU A 245 9.62 8.04 17.47
N GLY A 246 10.75 8.00 18.18
CA GLY A 246 12.09 8.27 17.66
C GLY A 246 12.47 7.37 16.47
N PRO A 247 13.49 7.76 15.65
CA PRO A 247 13.94 6.97 14.51
C PRO A 247 14.38 5.54 14.89
N GLY A 248 14.55 5.25 16.17
CA GLY A 248 14.82 3.91 16.71
C GLY A 248 13.67 3.35 17.55
N GLY A 249 12.55 4.07 17.72
CA GLY A 249 11.42 3.66 18.58
C GLY A 249 10.44 2.72 17.88
N ILE A 250 10.40 2.75 16.58
CA ILE A 250 9.82 1.68 15.77
C ILE A 250 11.00 0.74 15.48
N GLN A 251 11.34 -0.11 16.44
CA GLN A 251 12.08 -1.31 16.10
C GLN A 251 11.09 -2.13 15.26
N PRO A 252 11.37 -2.38 13.97
CA PRO A 252 10.74 -3.50 13.31
C PRO A 252 11.01 -4.67 14.26
N ALA A 253 9.96 -5.42 14.60
CA ALA A 253 10.15 -6.67 15.35
C ALA A 253 11.39 -7.32 14.75
N GLU A 254 12.32 -7.74 15.60
CA GLU A 254 13.64 -8.30 15.25
C GLU A 254 13.47 -9.51 14.31
N ASN A 255 13.07 -9.23 13.08
CA ASN A 255 13.12 -10.16 12.00
C ASN A 255 14.12 -9.57 11.00
N PRO A 256 15.39 -9.98 11.04
CA PRO A 256 16.42 -9.49 10.12
C PRO A 256 16.16 -9.88 8.66
N ALA A 257 15.00 -10.49 8.37
CA ALA A 257 14.52 -10.86 7.05
C ALA A 257 13.53 -9.85 6.42
N ALA A 258 13.14 -8.78 7.13
CA ALA A 258 12.26 -7.73 6.59
C ALA A 258 13.05 -6.49 6.11
N SER A 259 14.27 -6.69 5.61
CA SER A 259 14.85 -5.72 4.68
C SER A 259 14.00 -5.81 3.41
N VAL A 260 13.20 -4.79 3.16
CA VAL A 260 12.44 -4.67 1.90
C VAL A 260 13.44 -4.61 0.78
N ASP A 261 13.71 -5.78 0.20
CA ASP A 261 14.11 -5.86 -1.17
C ASP A 261 12.99 -5.20 -1.99
N VAL A 262 13.24 -3.98 -2.46
CA VAL A 262 12.70 -3.60 -3.76
C VAL A 262 13.35 -4.59 -4.71
N ILE A 263 12.74 -5.79 -4.78
CA ILE A 263 13.12 -6.80 -5.75
C ILE A 263 12.79 -6.16 -7.09
N GLU A 264 13.77 -5.51 -7.67
CA GLU A 264 13.83 -5.34 -9.11
C GLU A 264 13.94 -6.78 -9.65
N ARG A 265 12.79 -7.48 -9.66
CA ARG A 265 12.66 -8.79 -10.29
C ARG A 265 13.09 -8.58 -11.71
N THR A 266 14.30 -9.04 -12.02
CA THR A 266 14.74 -9.10 -13.42
C THR A 266 13.82 -10.10 -14.10
N GLU A 267 12.72 -9.58 -14.63
CA GLU A 267 11.69 -10.37 -15.28
C GLU A 267 12.25 -10.92 -16.58
N LEU A 268 12.59 -12.21 -16.60
CA LEU A 268 13.17 -12.88 -17.77
C LEU A 268 12.11 -13.29 -18.79
N TYR A 269 10.81 -13.10 -18.51
CA TYR A 269 9.75 -13.51 -19.43
C TYR A 269 9.86 -12.83 -20.80
N TRP A 270 10.32 -11.57 -20.86
CA TRP A 270 10.49 -10.85 -22.13
C TRP A 270 11.59 -11.47 -23.01
N VAL A 271 12.67 -11.99 -22.41
CA VAL A 271 13.73 -12.72 -23.15
C VAL A 271 13.16 -14.02 -23.71
N LEU A 272 12.42 -14.77 -22.89
CA LEU A 272 11.78 -16.02 -23.32
C LEU A 272 10.77 -15.78 -24.45
N THR A 273 9.97 -14.72 -24.36
CA THR A 273 9.00 -14.36 -25.40
C THR A 273 9.69 -13.90 -26.69
N LEU A 274 10.80 -13.17 -26.60
CA LEU A 274 11.58 -12.72 -27.77
C LEU A 274 12.22 -13.89 -28.48
N VAL A 275 12.82 -14.84 -27.74
CA VAL A 275 13.39 -16.08 -28.34
C VAL A 275 12.30 -16.94 -28.97
N ALA A 276 11.13 -17.09 -28.32
CA ALA A 276 10.01 -17.82 -28.90
C ALA A 276 9.49 -17.16 -30.18
N ALA A 277 9.38 -15.83 -30.21
CA ALA A 277 8.97 -15.07 -31.40
C ALA A 277 9.98 -15.24 -32.55
N ALA A 278 11.28 -15.17 -32.26
CA ALA A 278 12.34 -15.39 -33.25
C ALA A 278 12.29 -16.80 -33.86
N LEU A 279 12.06 -17.84 -33.05
CA LEU A 279 11.88 -19.21 -33.51
C LEU A 279 10.64 -19.35 -34.41
N LEU A 280 9.51 -18.77 -34.04
CA LEU A 280 8.28 -18.81 -34.86
C LEU A 280 8.45 -18.08 -36.18
N LEU A 281 9.12 -16.91 -36.18
CA LEU A 281 9.44 -16.18 -37.41
C LEU A 281 10.38 -16.98 -38.33
N LEU A 282 11.39 -17.64 -37.78
CA LEU A 282 12.29 -18.53 -38.52
C LEU A 282 11.51 -19.68 -39.18
N GLU A 283 10.63 -20.33 -38.44
CA GLU A 283 9.78 -21.40 -38.95
C GLU A 283 8.85 -20.93 -40.06
N LEU A 284 8.25 -19.74 -39.88
CA LEU A 284 7.41 -19.13 -40.92
C LEU A 284 8.23 -18.84 -42.17
N TYR A 285 9.42 -18.27 -42.04
CA TYR A 285 10.32 -17.99 -43.15
C TYR A 285 10.71 -19.27 -43.90
N LEU A 286 11.09 -20.32 -43.18
CA LEU A 286 11.45 -21.61 -43.79
C LEU A 286 10.27 -22.25 -44.52
N THR A 287 9.07 -22.13 -43.96
CA THR A 287 7.84 -22.63 -44.57
C THR A 287 7.48 -21.88 -45.88
N VAL A 288 7.57 -20.55 -45.87
CA VAL A 288 7.34 -19.73 -47.05
C VAL A 288 8.38 -19.98 -48.12
N ARG A 289 9.67 -20.11 -47.75
CA ARG A 289 10.76 -20.45 -48.67
C ARG A 289 10.54 -21.79 -49.36
N GLU A 290 10.12 -22.81 -48.62
CA GLU A 290 9.86 -24.15 -49.17
C GLU A 290 8.60 -24.13 -50.09
N PHE A 291 7.57 -23.41 -49.71
CA PHE A 291 6.39 -23.24 -50.53
C PHE A 291 6.72 -22.56 -51.87
N ARG A 292 7.57 -21.53 -51.85
CA ARG A 292 8.07 -20.88 -53.08
C ARG A 292 8.90 -21.84 -53.94
N ARG A 293 9.76 -22.64 -53.35
CA ARG A 293 10.56 -23.68 -54.12
C ARG A 293 9.68 -24.73 -54.74
N ASN A 294 8.69 -25.24 -54.01
CA ASN A 294 7.78 -26.27 -54.53
C ASN A 294 6.85 -25.71 -55.63
N ARG A 295 6.55 -24.41 -55.57
CA ARG A 295 5.71 -23.74 -56.60
C ARG A 295 6.48 -23.52 -57.91
N MET A 296 7.79 -23.24 -57.84
CA MET A 296 8.65 -23.13 -59.02
C MET A 296 8.87 -24.51 -59.66
N ALA A 297 9.18 -25.53 -58.88
CA ALA A 297 9.36 -26.90 -59.42
C ALA A 297 8.10 -27.48 -60.07
N ARG A 298 6.90 -27.08 -59.66
CA ARG A 298 5.65 -27.47 -60.35
C ARG A 298 5.40 -26.75 -61.67
N ARG A 299 5.97 -25.56 -61.85
CA ARG A 299 5.87 -24.82 -63.14
C ARG A 299 6.77 -25.39 -64.19
N ASP A 300 7.98 -25.87 -63.79
CA ASP A 300 8.97 -26.48 -64.70
C ASP A 300 8.54 -27.86 -65.20
N VAL A 301 7.63 -28.57 -64.51
CA VAL A 301 7.10 -29.89 -64.94
C VAL A 301 5.83 -29.75 -65.81
N ALA A 302 5.24 -28.52 -65.90
CA ALA A 302 4.04 -28.25 -66.67
C ALA A 302 4.33 -27.61 -68.06
N GLN A 303 5.61 -27.43 -68.42
CA GLN A 303 6.13 -27.11 -69.75
C GLN A 303 6.72 -28.34 -70.39
#